data_5a219cff33a7112c41d8700c4171a891
#
_entry.id   5a219cff33a7112c41d8700c4171a891
#
_cell.length_a   1.000
_cell.length_b   1.000
_cell.length_c   1.000
_cell.angle_alpha   90.00
_cell.angle_beta   90.00
_cell.angle_gamma   90.00
#
_symmetry.space_group_name_H-M   'P 1'
#
loop_
_entity.id
_entity.type
_entity.pdbx_description
1 polymer ?
#
loop_
_entity_poly.entity_id
_entity_poly.type
_entity_poly.pdbx_seq_one_letter_code
_entity_poly.pdbx_strand_id
1 'polypeptide(L)'
;MEPAKTKIKSNVEIPLDKIEAFCCRWKIKEFALFGSVLRSDFRPDSDIDVLVSFAPDGGITFDNRVEMLDELTAIFGRQVDLVEKDAIRNPFRRHEILTTKEVVYAA
;
A
#
# COMPACT_ATOMS: atom_id res chain seq x y z
N MET A 1 -8.50 4.19 24.68
CA MET A 1 -8.77 3.41 23.46
C MET A 1 -7.85 3.83 22.33
N GLU A 2 -7.31 2.89 21.63
CA GLU A 2 -6.39 3.16 20.56
C GLU A 2 -7.05 3.85 19.38
N PRO A 3 -6.42 4.82 18.79
CA PRO A 3 -6.95 5.39 17.55
C PRO A 3 -6.85 4.38 16.40
N ALA A 4 -7.68 4.59 15.41
CA ALA A 4 -7.65 3.76 14.21
C ALA A 4 -6.52 4.16 13.26
N LYS A 5 -5.58 4.96 13.73
CA LYS A 5 -4.46 5.43 12.93
C LYS A 5 -3.17 5.09 13.62
N THR A 6 -2.13 4.85 12.83
CA THR A 6 -0.81 4.65 13.36
C THR A 6 0.21 5.39 12.50
N LYS A 7 1.34 5.70 13.12
CA LYS A 7 2.47 6.29 12.42
C LYS A 7 3.60 5.31 12.49
N ILE A 8 3.82 4.61 11.41
CA ILE A 8 5.01 3.80 11.30
C ILE A 8 6.10 4.65 10.66
N LYS A 9 7.13 4.07 10.11
CA LYS A 9 8.22 4.83 9.49
C LYS A 9 7.73 5.45 8.17
N SER A 10 6.74 6.29 8.29
CA SER A 10 6.12 6.92 7.14
C SER A 10 5.81 8.36 7.49
N ASN A 11 5.70 9.20 6.48
CA ASN A 11 5.45 10.63 6.65
C ASN A 11 3.97 10.96 6.61
N VAL A 12 3.10 9.95 6.60
CA VAL A 12 1.66 10.14 6.62
C VAL A 12 1.05 9.29 7.71
N GLU A 13 -0.08 9.73 8.22
CA GLU A 13 -0.85 8.93 9.15
C GLU A 13 -1.57 7.82 8.39
N ILE A 14 -1.58 6.64 8.99
CA ILE A 14 -2.15 5.45 8.36
C ILE A 14 -3.49 5.14 9.02
N PRO A 15 -4.63 5.28 8.31
CA PRO A 15 -5.94 4.92 8.88
C PRO A 15 -6.15 3.41 8.83
N LEU A 16 -5.69 2.72 9.87
CA LEU A 16 -5.63 1.26 9.89
C LEU A 16 -6.98 0.61 9.68
N ASP A 17 -8.05 1.18 10.23
CA ASP A 17 -9.39 0.61 10.07
C ASP A 17 -9.82 0.60 8.61
N LYS A 18 -9.51 1.66 7.87
CA LYS A 18 -9.85 1.75 6.46
C LYS A 18 -8.97 0.84 5.62
N ILE A 19 -7.70 0.73 5.96
CA ILE A 19 -6.79 -0.18 5.27
C ILE A 19 -7.22 -1.62 5.47
N GLU A 20 -7.60 -1.98 6.69
CA GLU A 20 -8.06 -3.33 6.99
C GLU A 20 -9.31 -3.68 6.19
N ALA A 21 -10.28 -2.76 6.14
CA ALA A 21 -11.50 -2.97 5.36
C ALA A 21 -11.19 -3.14 3.87
N PHE A 22 -10.28 -2.32 3.36
CA PHE A 22 -9.83 -2.41 1.98
C PHE A 22 -9.20 -3.77 1.69
N CYS A 23 -8.33 -4.23 2.58
CA CYS A 23 -7.66 -5.52 2.40
C CYS A 23 -8.64 -6.68 2.45
N CYS A 24 -9.62 -6.63 3.35
CA CYS A 24 -10.65 -7.67 3.42
C CYS A 24 -11.49 -7.70 2.16
N ARG A 25 -11.85 -6.53 1.66
CA ARG A 25 -12.68 -6.45 0.46
C ARG A 25 -11.99 -7.04 -0.75
N TRP A 26 -10.70 -6.76 -0.91
CA TRP A 26 -9.95 -7.14 -2.12
C TRP A 26 -9.11 -8.40 -1.94
N LYS A 27 -9.26 -9.09 -0.80
CA LYS A 27 -8.54 -10.33 -0.50
C LYS A 27 -7.04 -10.15 -0.55
N ILE A 28 -6.59 -9.06 0.05
CA ILE A 28 -5.17 -8.75 0.18
C ILE A 28 -4.66 -9.39 1.46
N LYS A 29 -3.56 -10.11 1.38
CA LYS A 29 -2.97 -10.71 2.58
C LYS A 29 -1.82 -9.88 3.14
N GLU A 30 -1.23 -8.99 2.34
CA GLU A 30 -0.18 -8.10 2.84
C GLU A 30 -0.31 -6.75 2.14
N PHE A 31 -0.24 -5.68 2.92
CA PHE A 31 -0.31 -4.31 2.45
C PHE A 31 0.85 -3.56 3.06
N ALA A 32 1.70 -2.97 2.24
CA ALA A 32 2.89 -2.29 2.72
C ALA A 32 3.10 -0.99 1.97
N LEU A 33 3.83 -0.08 2.59
CA LEU A 33 4.27 1.16 1.96
C LEU A 33 5.74 1.06 1.62
N PHE A 34 6.14 1.70 0.55
CA PHE A 34 7.54 1.74 0.16
C PHE A 34 7.83 3.04 -0.58
N GLY A 35 9.09 3.26 -0.91
CA GLY A 35 9.49 4.41 -1.71
C GLY A 35 9.53 5.71 -0.94
N SER A 36 9.13 6.80 -1.61
CA SER A 36 9.37 8.14 -1.10
C SER A 36 8.63 8.44 0.20
N VAL A 37 7.49 7.79 0.45
CA VAL A 37 6.74 8.02 1.69
C VAL A 37 7.54 7.63 2.93
N LEU A 38 8.54 6.78 2.76
CA LEU A 38 9.40 6.33 3.87
C LEU A 38 10.67 7.18 3.98
N ARG A 39 10.87 8.12 3.08
CA ARG A 39 12.08 8.94 3.06
C ARG A 39 11.83 10.32 3.64
N SER A 40 12.90 10.95 4.12
CA SER A 40 12.80 12.28 4.73
C SER A 40 12.52 13.38 3.72
N ASP A 41 12.73 13.12 2.43
CA ASP A 41 12.46 14.10 1.38
C ASP A 41 11.07 13.99 0.78
N PHE A 42 10.17 13.24 1.42
CA PHE A 42 8.80 13.11 0.98
C PHE A 42 8.08 14.46 1.01
N ARG A 43 7.36 14.76 -0.05
CA ARG A 43 6.68 16.05 -0.22
C ARG A 43 5.18 15.90 -0.16
N PRO A 44 4.45 16.99 0.13
CA PRO A 44 2.98 16.93 0.13
C PRO A 44 2.37 16.53 -1.21
N ASP A 45 3.08 16.76 -2.33
CA ASP A 45 2.61 16.39 -3.66
C ASP A 45 3.18 15.06 -4.15
N SER A 46 3.92 14.36 -3.31
CA SER A 46 4.47 13.05 -3.68
C SER A 46 3.38 11.99 -3.66
N ASP A 47 3.49 11.04 -4.59
CA ASP A 47 2.59 9.89 -4.62
C ASP A 47 2.94 8.92 -3.50
N ILE A 48 1.94 8.16 -3.06
CA ILE A 48 2.17 7.10 -2.08
C ILE A 48 2.33 5.79 -2.84
N ASP A 49 3.46 5.12 -2.62
CA ASP A 49 3.74 3.83 -3.25
C ASP A 49 3.25 2.71 -2.34
N VAL A 50 2.33 1.90 -2.85
CA VAL A 50 1.70 0.83 -2.09
C VAL A 50 2.04 -0.50 -2.73
N LEU A 51 2.49 -1.45 -1.91
CA LEU A 51 2.77 -2.82 -2.33
C LEU A 51 1.72 -3.74 -1.75
N VAL A 52 1.10 -4.55 -2.60
CA VAL A 52 0.08 -5.51 -2.15
C VAL A 52 0.44 -6.91 -2.58
N SER A 53 0.05 -7.87 -1.75
CA SER A 53 0.14 -9.29 -2.05
C SER A 53 -1.23 -9.89 -1.78
N PHE A 54 -1.74 -10.71 -2.69
CA PHE A 54 -3.09 -11.22 -2.61
C PHE A 54 -3.16 -12.63 -2.04
N ALA A 55 -4.29 -12.96 -1.42
CA ALA A 55 -4.62 -14.31 -1.09
C ALA A 55 -4.75 -15.13 -2.38
N PRO A 56 -4.68 -16.47 -2.28
CA PRO A 56 -4.71 -17.29 -3.51
C PRO A 56 -5.92 -17.08 -4.41
N ASP A 57 -7.05 -16.67 -3.83
CA ASP A 57 -8.26 -16.42 -4.63
C ASP A 57 -8.45 -14.94 -4.97
N GLY A 58 -7.45 -14.11 -4.72
CA GLY A 58 -7.49 -12.70 -5.06
C GLY A 58 -6.62 -12.37 -6.25
N GLY A 59 -6.59 -11.09 -6.60
CA GLY A 59 -5.74 -10.61 -7.68
C GLY A 59 -6.26 -9.32 -8.27
N ILE A 60 -5.40 -8.68 -9.08
CA ILE A 60 -5.76 -7.43 -9.73
C ILE A 60 -6.17 -7.73 -11.17
N THR A 61 -7.40 -7.35 -11.52
CA THR A 61 -7.82 -7.31 -12.92
C THR A 61 -7.79 -5.87 -13.39
N PHE A 62 -7.90 -5.67 -14.70
CA PHE A 62 -7.93 -4.32 -15.24
C PHE A 62 -9.07 -3.51 -14.63
N ASP A 63 -10.24 -4.10 -14.55
CA ASP A 63 -11.41 -3.39 -14.04
C ASP A 63 -11.29 -3.04 -12.56
N ASN A 64 -10.87 -3.99 -11.72
CA ASN A 64 -10.82 -3.71 -10.29
C ASN A 64 -9.62 -2.85 -9.90
N ARG A 65 -8.59 -2.75 -10.75
CA ARG A 65 -7.45 -1.88 -10.44
C ARG A 65 -7.88 -0.43 -10.34
N VAL A 66 -8.73 0.02 -11.26
CA VAL A 66 -9.22 1.41 -11.22
C VAL A 66 -10.00 1.66 -9.94
N GLU A 67 -10.86 0.73 -9.57
CA GLU A 67 -11.66 0.84 -8.36
C GLU A 67 -10.78 0.86 -7.11
N MET A 68 -9.77 -0.01 -7.07
CA MET A 68 -8.84 -0.06 -5.95
C MET A 68 -8.07 1.24 -5.81
N LEU A 69 -7.61 1.80 -6.92
CA LEU A 69 -6.87 3.06 -6.90
C LEU A 69 -7.76 4.21 -6.42
N ASP A 70 -9.01 4.24 -6.85
CA ASP A 70 -9.94 5.27 -6.40
C ASP A 70 -10.16 5.19 -4.89
N GLU A 71 -10.31 3.99 -4.36
CA GLU A 71 -10.47 3.80 -2.93
C GLU A 71 -9.25 4.23 -2.15
N LEU A 72 -8.06 3.86 -2.63
CA LEU A 72 -6.83 4.23 -1.95
C LEU A 72 -6.59 5.72 -1.99
N THR A 73 -6.91 6.35 -3.11
CA THR A 73 -6.81 7.80 -3.22
C THR A 73 -7.72 8.48 -2.19
N ALA A 74 -8.92 7.96 -2.00
CA ALA A 74 -9.83 8.50 -1.00
C ALA A 74 -9.30 8.27 0.42
N ILE A 75 -8.71 7.11 0.67
CA ILE A 75 -8.18 6.78 2.00
C ILE A 75 -7.00 7.68 2.37
N PHE A 76 -6.08 7.88 1.45
CA PHE A 76 -4.86 8.64 1.74
C PHE A 76 -4.98 10.13 1.42
N GLY A 77 -5.98 10.52 0.64
CA GLY A 77 -6.15 11.92 0.26
C GLY A 77 -5.14 12.40 -0.75
N ARG A 78 -4.48 11.49 -1.47
CA ARG A 78 -3.52 11.83 -2.50
C ARG A 78 -3.35 10.67 -3.46
N GLN A 79 -2.64 10.91 -4.53
CA GLN A 79 -2.44 9.92 -5.58
C GLN A 79 -1.63 8.73 -5.06
N VAL A 80 -2.01 7.54 -5.50
CA VAL A 80 -1.41 6.30 -5.05
C VAL A 80 -0.90 5.52 -6.25
N ASP A 81 0.30 4.97 -6.13
CA ASP A 81 0.85 4.04 -7.10
C ASP A 81 0.75 2.64 -6.51
N LEU A 82 -0.04 1.80 -7.15
CA LEU A 82 -0.34 0.46 -6.64
C LEU A 82 0.50 -0.58 -7.39
N VAL A 83 1.32 -1.31 -6.64
CA VAL A 83 2.20 -2.32 -7.20
C VAL A 83 1.86 -3.67 -6.58
N GLU A 84 1.67 -4.66 -7.43
CA GLU A 84 1.47 -6.04 -6.96
C GLU A 84 2.82 -6.72 -6.82
N LYS A 85 3.04 -7.34 -5.66
CA LYS A 85 4.33 -7.96 -5.33
C LYS A 85 4.78 -8.95 -6.40
N ASP A 86 3.86 -9.80 -6.86
CA ASP A 86 4.21 -10.86 -7.80
C ASP A 86 4.42 -10.36 -9.22
N ALA A 87 4.09 -9.10 -9.48
CA ALA A 87 4.28 -8.50 -10.81
C ALA A 87 5.61 -7.79 -10.96
N ILE A 88 6.39 -7.69 -9.90
CA ILE A 88 7.70 -7.02 -9.95
C ILE A 88 8.68 -7.99 -10.60
N ARG A 89 9.19 -7.63 -11.76
CA ARG A 89 10.07 -8.52 -12.52
C ARG A 89 11.55 -8.17 -12.39
N ASN A 90 11.87 -6.90 -12.22
CA ASN A 90 13.26 -6.49 -12.06
C ASN A 90 13.78 -6.97 -10.70
N PRO A 91 14.78 -7.85 -10.64
CA PRO A 91 15.22 -8.41 -9.36
C PRO A 91 15.85 -7.39 -8.43
N PHE A 92 16.49 -6.37 -8.97
CA PHE A 92 17.08 -5.33 -8.12
C PHE A 92 16.01 -4.47 -7.48
N ARG A 93 15.00 -4.08 -8.26
CA ARG A 93 13.89 -3.31 -7.74
C ARG A 93 13.09 -4.12 -6.72
N ARG A 94 12.87 -5.40 -7.03
CA ARG A 94 12.15 -6.28 -6.12
C ARG A 94 12.86 -6.40 -4.78
N HIS A 95 14.17 -6.60 -4.84
CA HIS A 95 14.97 -6.72 -3.62
C HIS A 95 14.89 -5.43 -2.79
N GLU A 96 15.03 -4.29 -3.43
CA GLU A 96 14.99 -3.01 -2.74
C GLU A 96 13.63 -2.79 -2.05
N ILE A 97 12.56 -3.03 -2.77
CA ILE A 97 11.21 -2.85 -2.23
C ILE A 97 10.97 -3.81 -1.05
N LEU A 98 11.32 -5.08 -1.22
CA LEU A 98 11.02 -6.08 -0.21
C LEU A 98 11.85 -5.91 1.06
N THR A 99 13.05 -5.32 0.95
CA THR A 99 13.91 -5.12 2.10
C THR A 99 13.64 -3.80 2.82
N THR A 100 13.00 -2.83 2.16
CA THR A 100 12.78 -1.50 2.74
C THR A 100 11.32 -1.23 3.09
N LYS A 101 10.40 -2.03 2.59
CA LYS A 101 8.96 -1.79 2.80
C LYS A 101 8.58 -1.78 4.27
N GLU A 102 7.51 -1.03 4.57
CA GLU A 102 6.93 -1.05 5.92
C GLU A 102 5.55 -1.68 5.82
N VAL A 103 5.38 -2.83 6.46
CA VAL A 103 4.12 -3.56 6.41
C VAL A 103 3.09 -2.87 7.31
N VAL A 104 1.93 -2.58 6.74
CA VAL A 104 0.83 -1.95 7.45
C VAL A 104 -0.21 -2.97 7.86
N TYR A 105 -0.41 -3.99 7.04
CA TYR A 105 -1.42 -5.01 7.28
C TYR A 105 -0.89 -6.35 6.77
N ALA A 106 -1.11 -7.39 7.57
CA ALA A 106 -0.74 -8.77 7.19
C ALA A 106 -1.79 -9.70 7.78
N ALA A 107 -2.37 -10.53 6.91
CA ALA A 107 -3.38 -11.50 7.33
C ALA A 107 -2.74 -12.82 7.74
#